data_5169a5796a6f69838c1db0f3974b0e7b
#
_entry.id   5169a5796a6f69838c1db0f3974b0e7b
#
_cell.length_a   1.000
_cell.length_b   1.000
_cell.length_c   1.000
_cell.angle_alpha   90.00
_cell.angle_beta   90.00
_cell.angle_gamma   90.00
#
_symmetry.space_group_name_H-M   'P 1'
#
loop_
_entity.id
_entity.type
_entity.pdbx_description
1 polymer ?
#
loop_
_entity_poly.entity_id
_entity_poly.type
_entity_poly.pdbx_seq_one_letter_code
_entity_poly.pdbx_strand_id
1 'polypeptide(L)'
;MTIISIEGNIGSGKSTLLKRISEINSNVVTLQEPVDLWNSIKDENGKTILELYYADQKKWAFAFQMMAFITRAKKLREAVENNPGKVIVTERSVFTDKNIFAMMLHDSGIINEVEYSIYIHWFNELTRGIQVDRIVYVRTEPTECEFRIKCRNRTGETIPLEYLASCHDYHEKWLRYWDEKIILDGSLTTEQMLDNVKPFLRH
;
A
#
# COMPACT_ATOMS: atom_id res chain seq x y z
N MET A 1 9.46 -19.73 1.76
CA MET A 1 9.51 -18.27 1.98
C MET A 1 8.07 -17.80 2.02
N THR A 2 7.72 -16.95 2.96
CA THR A 2 6.33 -16.47 3.13
C THR A 2 6.32 -14.96 2.98
N ILE A 3 5.41 -14.44 2.12
CA ILE A 3 5.21 -13.00 1.91
C ILE A 3 3.88 -12.61 2.52
N ILE A 4 3.91 -11.68 3.47
CA ILE A 4 2.75 -11.17 4.20
C ILE A 4 2.58 -9.70 3.83
N SER A 5 1.41 -9.31 3.36
CA SER A 5 1.11 -7.90 3.08
C SER A 5 0.25 -7.29 4.20
N ILE A 6 0.66 -6.14 4.70
CA ILE A 6 -0.18 -5.33 5.61
C ILE A 6 -0.98 -4.35 4.75
N GLU A 7 -2.27 -4.60 4.66
CA GLU A 7 -3.22 -3.85 3.85
C GLU A 7 -4.08 -2.91 4.68
N GLY A 8 -4.67 -1.92 4.04
CA GLY A 8 -5.57 -0.97 4.68
C GLY A 8 -5.45 0.44 4.12
N ASN A 9 -6.37 1.30 4.52
CA ASN A 9 -6.53 2.66 4.02
C ASN A 9 -5.30 3.55 4.31
N ILE A 10 -5.21 4.69 3.66
CA ILE A 10 -4.25 5.74 4.01
C ILE A 10 -4.59 6.22 5.43
N GLY A 11 -3.60 6.33 6.32
CA GLY A 11 -3.84 6.71 7.71
C GLY A 11 -4.32 5.57 8.63
N SER A 12 -4.46 4.32 8.16
CA SER A 12 -4.98 3.20 8.98
C SER A 12 -4.02 2.69 10.07
N GLY A 13 -2.74 3.11 10.07
CA GLY A 13 -1.76 2.67 11.07
C GLY A 13 -0.78 1.60 10.60
N LYS A 14 -0.81 1.17 9.34
CA LYS A 14 0.06 0.13 8.77
C LYS A 14 1.55 0.35 9.00
N SER A 15 2.05 1.54 8.68
CA SER A 15 3.48 1.88 8.81
C SER A 15 3.95 1.78 10.26
N THR A 16 3.10 2.15 11.22
CA THR A 16 3.38 2.06 12.65
C THR A 16 3.45 0.60 13.09
N LEU A 17 2.49 -0.22 12.64
CA LEU A 17 2.49 -1.66 12.92
C LEU A 17 3.71 -2.35 12.29
N LEU A 18 4.04 -2.05 11.03
CA LEU A 18 5.20 -2.61 10.35
C LEU A 18 6.51 -2.27 11.07
N LYS A 19 6.67 -1.02 11.49
CA LYS A 19 7.82 -0.59 12.29
C LYS A 19 7.94 -1.40 13.59
N ARG A 20 6.82 -1.59 14.28
CA ARG A 20 6.79 -2.36 15.52
C ARG A 20 7.16 -3.83 15.30
N ILE A 21 6.68 -4.45 14.21
CA ILE A 21 7.07 -5.81 13.81
C ILE A 21 8.58 -5.91 13.60
N SER A 22 9.19 -4.92 12.95
CA SER A 22 10.64 -4.92 12.70
C SER A 22 11.48 -4.83 13.97
N GLU A 23 10.98 -4.14 15.00
CA GLU A 23 11.67 -3.98 16.28
C GLU A 23 11.69 -5.25 17.14
N ILE A 24 10.68 -6.11 17.01
CA ILE A 24 10.52 -7.29 17.86
C ILE A 24 10.93 -8.60 17.23
N ASN A 25 11.14 -8.64 15.91
CA ASN A 25 11.40 -9.88 15.18
C ASN A 25 12.52 -9.72 14.14
N SER A 26 13.73 -10.06 14.53
CA SER A 26 14.92 -10.00 13.65
C SER A 26 14.90 -11.01 12.48
N ASN A 27 14.04 -12.03 12.55
CA ASN A 27 13.91 -13.04 11.49
C ASN A 27 12.93 -12.62 10.38
N VAL A 28 12.25 -11.50 10.55
CA VAL A 28 11.32 -10.93 9.57
C VAL A 28 11.99 -9.78 8.84
N VAL A 29 11.88 -9.78 7.51
CA VAL A 29 12.29 -8.65 6.67
C VAL A 29 11.09 -7.76 6.43
N THR A 30 11.17 -6.50 6.81
CA THR A 30 10.07 -5.55 6.64
C THR A 30 10.33 -4.59 5.48
N LEU A 31 9.33 -4.35 4.65
CA LEU A 31 9.40 -3.45 3.51
C LEU A 31 8.36 -2.33 3.64
N GLN A 32 8.82 -1.14 3.94
CA GLN A 32 7.98 0.07 3.91
C GLN A 32 7.71 0.52 2.47
N GLU A 33 6.65 1.28 2.26
CA GLU A 33 6.41 1.97 0.99
C GLU A 33 7.63 2.81 0.58
N PRO A 34 8.00 2.83 -0.70
CA PRO A 34 9.16 3.57 -1.18
C PRO A 34 8.89 5.07 -1.37
N VAL A 35 8.29 5.71 -0.37
CA VAL A 35 7.87 7.13 -0.42
C VAL A 35 9.05 8.07 -0.65
N ASP A 36 10.23 7.76 -0.10
CA ASP A 36 11.44 8.57 -0.30
C ASP A 36 11.85 8.59 -1.77
N LEU A 37 11.74 7.43 -2.45
CA LEU A 37 12.01 7.35 -3.88
C LEU A 37 10.98 8.17 -4.69
N TRP A 38 9.70 8.10 -4.33
CA TRP A 38 8.67 8.92 -4.98
C TRP A 38 8.92 10.41 -4.76
N ASN A 39 9.30 10.81 -3.56
CA ASN A 39 9.63 12.21 -3.23
C ASN A 39 10.94 12.70 -3.87
N SER A 40 11.78 11.81 -4.37
CA SER A 40 12.99 12.20 -5.11
C SER A 40 12.70 12.65 -6.55
N ILE A 41 11.54 12.26 -7.10
CA ILE A 41 11.08 12.65 -8.43
C ILE A 41 10.32 13.97 -8.31
N LYS A 42 10.88 15.01 -8.90
CA LYS A 42 10.38 16.38 -8.80
C LYS A 42 10.26 17.03 -10.17
N ASP A 43 9.33 17.97 -10.27
CA ASP A 43 9.25 18.88 -11.42
C ASP A 43 10.32 19.98 -11.34
N GLU A 44 10.31 20.87 -12.33
CA GLU A 44 11.21 22.04 -12.41
C GLU A 44 11.03 23.04 -11.25
N ASN A 45 9.89 23.02 -10.58
CA ASN A 45 9.57 23.87 -9.43
C ASN A 45 9.88 23.16 -8.09
N GLY A 46 10.43 21.97 -8.13
CA GLY A 46 10.77 21.17 -6.95
C GLY A 46 9.61 20.44 -6.30
N LYS A 47 8.41 20.43 -6.91
CA LYS A 47 7.26 19.66 -6.41
C LYS A 47 7.46 18.17 -6.68
N THR A 48 7.26 17.36 -5.66
CA THR A 48 7.37 15.89 -5.78
C THR A 48 6.24 15.30 -6.61
N ILE A 49 6.45 14.11 -7.19
CA ILE A 49 5.39 13.39 -7.94
C ILE A 49 4.14 13.15 -7.07
N LEU A 50 4.31 12.98 -5.77
CA LEU A 50 3.20 12.78 -4.84
C LEU A 50 2.39 14.09 -4.64
N GLU A 51 3.06 15.23 -4.47
CA GLU A 51 2.41 16.55 -4.43
C GLU A 51 1.71 16.88 -5.74
N LEU A 52 2.33 16.58 -6.87
CA LEU A 52 1.73 16.77 -8.20
C LEU A 52 0.49 15.90 -8.38
N TYR A 53 0.53 14.64 -7.94
CA TYR A 53 -0.59 13.72 -7.98
C TYR A 53 -1.78 14.20 -7.14
N TYR A 54 -1.55 14.65 -5.91
CA TYR A 54 -2.64 15.17 -5.08
C TYR A 54 -3.19 16.51 -5.58
N ALA A 55 -2.37 17.33 -6.25
CA ALA A 55 -2.79 18.60 -6.80
C ALA A 55 -3.62 18.45 -8.09
N ASP A 56 -3.27 17.50 -8.95
CA ASP A 56 -3.94 17.24 -10.24
C ASP A 56 -3.87 15.75 -10.61
N GLN A 57 -4.82 14.99 -10.07
CA GLN A 57 -4.90 13.55 -10.33
C GLN A 57 -5.14 13.24 -11.81
N LYS A 58 -5.95 14.05 -12.51
CA LYS A 58 -6.25 13.83 -13.92
C LYS A 58 -4.99 13.84 -14.80
N LYS A 59 -4.01 14.65 -14.44
CA LYS A 59 -2.73 14.73 -15.16
C LYS A 59 -1.72 13.67 -14.69
N TRP A 60 -1.68 13.38 -13.41
CA TRP A 60 -0.56 12.66 -12.81
C TRP A 60 -0.89 11.24 -12.34
N ALA A 61 -2.17 10.84 -12.33
CA ALA A 61 -2.57 9.54 -11.79
C ALA A 61 -1.87 8.37 -12.48
N PHE A 62 -1.89 8.33 -13.81
CA PHE A 62 -1.26 7.24 -14.56
C PHE A 62 0.24 7.15 -14.27
N ALA A 63 0.96 8.26 -14.37
CA ALA A 63 2.41 8.29 -14.12
C ALA A 63 2.74 7.87 -12.69
N PHE A 64 1.97 8.35 -11.70
CA PHE A 64 2.18 7.97 -10.30
C PHE A 64 1.85 6.50 -10.03
N GLN A 65 0.75 5.96 -10.57
CA GLN A 65 0.40 4.56 -10.38
C GLN A 65 1.41 3.62 -11.05
N MET A 66 1.93 3.95 -12.22
CA MET A 66 3.05 3.23 -12.85
C MET A 66 4.28 3.22 -11.94
N MET A 67 4.67 4.39 -11.42
CA MET A 67 5.81 4.52 -10.52
C MET A 67 5.62 3.72 -9.23
N ALA A 68 4.43 3.77 -8.63
CA ALA A 68 4.12 3.10 -7.36
C ALA A 68 4.30 1.59 -7.47
N PHE A 69 3.62 0.92 -8.41
CA PHE A 69 3.68 -0.52 -8.51
C PHE A 69 5.06 -1.04 -8.99
N ILE A 70 5.71 -0.34 -9.94
CA ILE A 70 7.03 -0.75 -10.44
C ILE A 70 8.09 -0.73 -9.33
N THR A 71 8.10 0.35 -8.55
CA THR A 71 9.06 0.49 -7.45
C THR A 71 8.80 -0.49 -6.32
N ARG A 72 7.52 -0.78 -6.01
CA ARG A 72 7.13 -1.79 -5.04
C ARG A 72 7.51 -3.20 -5.52
N ALA A 73 7.22 -3.55 -6.78
CA ALA A 73 7.59 -4.83 -7.36
C ALA A 73 9.10 -5.05 -7.34
N LYS A 74 9.89 -4.03 -7.73
CA LYS A 74 11.35 -4.07 -7.67
C LYS A 74 11.84 -4.32 -6.25
N LYS A 75 11.37 -3.53 -5.28
CA LYS A 75 11.77 -3.63 -3.87
C LYS A 75 11.45 -5.01 -3.28
N LEU A 76 10.29 -5.57 -3.62
CA LEU A 76 9.91 -6.89 -3.18
C LEU A 76 10.80 -7.98 -3.78
N ARG A 77 11.11 -7.94 -5.09
CA ARG A 77 12.02 -8.89 -5.73
C ARG A 77 13.40 -8.87 -5.12
N GLU A 78 14.00 -7.70 -4.95
CA GLU A 78 15.29 -7.53 -4.30
C GLU A 78 15.30 -8.12 -2.88
N ALA A 79 14.22 -7.91 -2.13
CA ALA A 79 14.10 -8.47 -0.78
C ALA A 79 14.00 -10.01 -0.78
N VAL A 80 13.24 -10.56 -1.73
CA VAL A 80 13.10 -12.02 -1.94
C VAL A 80 14.45 -12.66 -2.28
N GLU A 81 15.17 -12.09 -3.23
CA GLU A 81 16.49 -12.58 -3.70
C GLU A 81 17.54 -12.51 -2.59
N ASN A 82 17.56 -11.43 -1.81
CA ASN A 82 18.56 -11.21 -0.77
C ASN A 82 18.26 -11.90 0.58
N ASN A 83 17.06 -12.47 0.75
CA ASN A 83 16.64 -13.06 2.02
C ASN A 83 15.97 -14.43 1.86
N PRO A 84 16.67 -15.43 1.28
CA PRO A 84 16.10 -16.74 1.05
C PRO A 84 15.63 -17.38 2.37
N GLY A 85 14.42 -17.96 2.37
CA GLY A 85 13.85 -18.66 3.52
C GLY A 85 13.30 -17.78 4.65
N LYS A 86 13.43 -16.45 4.56
CA LYS A 86 12.86 -15.56 5.57
C LYS A 86 11.37 -15.25 5.31
N VAL A 87 10.68 -14.77 6.33
CA VAL A 87 9.37 -14.13 6.20
C VAL A 87 9.57 -12.68 5.79
N ILE A 88 8.87 -12.26 4.74
CA ILE A 88 8.88 -10.87 4.26
C ILE A 88 7.52 -10.25 4.60
N VAL A 89 7.52 -9.12 5.29
CA VAL A 89 6.30 -8.36 5.61
C VAL A 89 6.36 -7.02 4.90
N THR A 90 5.37 -6.75 4.05
CA THR A 90 5.33 -5.52 3.24
C THR A 90 4.24 -4.57 3.72
N GLU A 91 4.50 -3.26 3.65
CA GLU A 91 3.44 -2.25 3.70
C GLU A 91 2.81 -2.14 2.32
N ARG A 92 1.60 -2.69 2.19
CA ARG A 92 0.89 -2.94 0.94
C ARG A 92 1.63 -3.90 -0.01
N SER A 93 0.92 -4.35 -0.99
CA SER A 93 1.43 -5.18 -2.09
C SER A 93 1.19 -4.51 -3.44
N VAL A 94 1.81 -5.04 -4.48
CA VAL A 94 1.50 -4.64 -5.87
C VAL A 94 0.02 -4.85 -6.21
N PHE A 95 -0.63 -5.80 -5.54
CA PHE A 95 -2.07 -6.06 -5.73
C PHE A 95 -2.94 -4.95 -5.16
N THR A 96 -2.49 -4.22 -4.11
CA THR A 96 -3.13 -3.00 -3.62
C THR A 96 -3.10 -1.91 -4.69
N ASP A 97 -1.92 -1.72 -5.32
CA ASP A 97 -1.76 -0.71 -6.37
C ASP A 97 -2.76 -0.97 -7.50
N LYS A 98 -2.97 -2.24 -7.91
CA LYS A 98 -3.90 -2.63 -8.95
C LYS A 98 -5.36 -2.58 -8.51
N ASN A 99 -5.70 -3.31 -7.42
CA ASN A 99 -7.10 -3.58 -7.07
C ASN A 99 -7.78 -2.44 -6.31
N ILE A 100 -6.98 -1.52 -5.73
CA ILE A 100 -7.50 -0.35 -5.03
C ILE A 100 -7.26 0.90 -5.89
N PHE A 101 -6.02 1.33 -6.01
CA PHE A 101 -5.71 2.66 -6.54
C PHE A 101 -5.94 2.76 -8.05
N ALA A 102 -5.31 1.90 -8.86
CA ALA A 102 -5.45 1.98 -10.31
C ALA A 102 -6.88 1.68 -10.76
N MET A 103 -7.54 0.67 -10.17
CA MET A 103 -8.93 0.33 -10.48
C MET A 103 -9.88 1.47 -10.10
N MET A 104 -9.78 2.03 -8.89
CA MET A 104 -10.61 3.14 -8.44
C MET A 104 -10.45 4.38 -9.34
N LEU A 105 -9.22 4.71 -9.74
CA LEU A 105 -8.93 5.84 -10.62
C LEU A 105 -9.43 5.61 -12.05
N HIS A 106 -9.40 4.37 -12.52
CA HIS A 106 -10.00 3.98 -13.80
C HIS A 106 -11.52 4.06 -13.75
N ASP A 107 -12.16 3.46 -12.75
CA ASP A 107 -13.63 3.44 -12.61
C ASP A 107 -14.22 4.86 -12.44
N SER A 108 -13.44 5.79 -11.88
CA SER A 108 -13.81 7.22 -11.78
C SER A 108 -13.49 8.04 -13.04
N GLY A 109 -12.92 7.43 -14.08
CA GLY A 109 -12.56 8.09 -15.34
C GLY A 109 -11.34 9.02 -15.25
N ILE A 110 -10.57 8.97 -14.15
CA ILE A 110 -9.33 9.74 -13.97
C ILE A 110 -8.21 9.11 -14.81
N ILE A 111 -8.08 7.79 -14.79
CA ILE A 111 -7.23 7.01 -15.69
C ILE A 111 -8.12 6.53 -16.83
N ASN A 112 -7.79 6.88 -18.07
CA ASN A 112 -8.58 6.47 -19.24
C ASN A 112 -8.29 5.00 -19.62
N GLU A 113 -9.11 4.47 -20.54
CA GLU A 113 -9.05 3.05 -20.97
C GLU A 113 -7.68 2.67 -21.55
N VAL A 114 -7.05 3.55 -22.32
CA VAL A 114 -5.73 3.28 -22.93
C VAL A 114 -4.64 3.24 -21.86
N GLU A 115 -4.63 4.22 -20.94
CA GLU A 115 -3.70 4.28 -19.82
C GLU A 115 -3.86 3.06 -18.92
N TYR A 116 -5.12 2.66 -18.61
CA TYR A 116 -5.39 1.48 -17.79
C TYR A 116 -4.94 0.18 -18.47
N SER A 117 -5.15 0.06 -19.80
CA SER A 117 -4.67 -1.08 -20.58
C SER A 117 -3.14 -1.17 -20.56
N ILE A 118 -2.42 -0.03 -20.67
CA ILE A 118 -0.96 0.02 -20.55
C ILE A 118 -0.53 -0.40 -19.12
N TYR A 119 -1.22 0.12 -18.10
CA TYR A 119 -0.96 -0.25 -16.70
C TYR A 119 -1.08 -1.76 -16.49
N ILE A 120 -2.19 -2.37 -16.92
CA ILE A 120 -2.45 -3.81 -16.77
C ILE A 120 -1.42 -4.64 -17.55
N HIS A 121 -1.04 -4.22 -18.75
CA HIS A 121 0.00 -4.91 -19.52
C HIS A 121 1.31 -5.00 -18.73
N TRP A 122 1.83 -3.87 -18.26
CA TRP A 122 3.08 -3.85 -17.50
C TRP A 122 2.95 -4.46 -16.10
N PHE A 123 1.79 -4.31 -15.48
CA PHE A 123 1.51 -4.98 -14.22
C PHE A 123 1.69 -6.50 -14.37
N ASN A 124 1.04 -7.13 -15.36
CA ASN A 124 1.12 -8.55 -15.59
C ASN A 124 2.56 -9.02 -15.91
N GLU A 125 3.31 -8.25 -16.69
CA GLU A 125 4.71 -8.58 -17.02
C GLU A 125 5.63 -8.46 -15.80
N LEU A 126 5.53 -7.38 -15.06
CA LEU A 126 6.46 -7.07 -13.97
C LEU A 126 6.10 -7.77 -12.65
N THR A 127 4.93 -8.34 -12.52
CA THR A 127 4.53 -9.06 -11.29
C THR A 127 4.52 -10.58 -11.45
N ARG A 128 4.97 -11.10 -12.58
CA ARG A 128 5.12 -12.56 -12.78
C ARG A 128 5.95 -13.19 -11.66
N GLY A 129 5.40 -14.21 -11.02
CA GLY A 129 6.04 -14.90 -9.90
C GLY A 129 6.00 -14.17 -8.56
N ILE A 130 5.40 -12.99 -8.48
CA ILE A 130 5.10 -12.35 -7.21
C ILE A 130 3.79 -12.92 -6.67
N GLN A 131 3.87 -13.52 -5.48
CA GLN A 131 2.73 -14.05 -4.75
C GLN A 131 2.73 -13.46 -3.35
N VAL A 132 1.55 -13.09 -2.86
CA VAL A 132 1.31 -12.75 -1.45
C VAL A 132 0.62 -13.95 -0.83
N ASP A 133 1.22 -14.53 0.21
CA ASP A 133 0.70 -15.73 0.85
C ASP A 133 -0.38 -15.39 1.88
N ARG A 134 -0.18 -14.29 2.63
CA ARG A 134 -1.08 -13.88 3.70
C ARG A 134 -1.32 -12.38 3.72
N ILE A 135 -2.50 -11.97 4.19
CA ILE A 135 -2.86 -10.56 4.36
C ILE A 135 -3.19 -10.24 5.82
N VAL A 136 -2.63 -9.14 6.30
CA VAL A 136 -3.01 -8.47 7.54
C VAL A 136 -3.79 -7.21 7.17
N TYR A 137 -5.10 -7.24 7.27
CA TYR A 137 -5.94 -6.09 6.94
C TYR A 137 -6.21 -5.22 8.16
N VAL A 138 -5.59 -4.05 8.22
CA VAL A 138 -5.86 -3.03 9.25
C VAL A 138 -7.08 -2.22 8.81
N ARG A 139 -8.25 -2.68 9.25
CA ARG A 139 -9.54 -2.11 8.94
C ARG A 139 -9.81 -0.90 9.84
N THR A 140 -9.76 0.29 9.26
CA THR A 140 -9.97 1.56 9.97
C THR A 140 -11.03 2.37 9.23
N GLU A 141 -11.97 2.95 9.95
CA GLU A 141 -13.00 3.77 9.37
C GLU A 141 -12.42 5.01 8.66
N PRO A 142 -12.98 5.42 7.49
CA PRO A 142 -12.46 6.56 6.72
C PRO A 142 -12.32 7.85 7.51
N THR A 143 -13.26 8.13 8.42
CA THR A 143 -13.24 9.33 9.28
C THR A 143 -12.07 9.32 10.26
N GLU A 144 -11.75 8.16 10.82
CA GLU A 144 -10.58 7.99 11.69
C GLU A 144 -9.27 8.12 10.88
N CYS A 145 -9.25 7.57 9.67
CA CYS A 145 -8.11 7.73 8.75
C CYS A 145 -7.87 9.22 8.43
N GLU A 146 -8.93 9.96 8.11
CA GLU A 146 -8.85 11.42 7.85
C GLU A 146 -8.30 12.17 9.07
N PHE A 147 -8.81 11.89 10.25
CA PHE A 147 -8.32 12.47 11.49
C PHE A 147 -6.82 12.24 11.68
N ARG A 148 -6.35 11.00 11.52
CA ARG A 148 -4.94 10.64 11.66
C ARG A 148 -4.05 11.29 10.60
N ILE A 149 -4.53 11.43 9.36
CA ILE A 149 -3.82 12.14 8.29
C ILE A 149 -3.64 13.61 8.66
N LYS A 150 -4.69 14.28 9.14
CA LYS A 150 -4.63 15.67 9.62
C LYS A 150 -3.65 15.83 10.79
N CYS A 151 -3.65 14.90 11.75
CA CYS A 151 -2.73 14.93 12.89
C CYS A 151 -1.25 14.78 12.49
N ARG A 152 -0.94 13.90 11.51
CA ARG A 152 0.44 13.70 11.05
C ARG A 152 0.97 14.82 10.15
N ASN A 153 0.09 15.61 9.55
CA ASN A 153 0.36 16.86 8.82
C ASN A 153 1.56 16.80 7.84
N ARG A 154 1.56 15.82 6.94
CA ARG A 154 2.57 15.75 5.88
C ARG A 154 2.35 16.83 4.85
N THR A 155 3.42 17.51 4.44
CA THR A 155 3.39 18.54 3.41
C THR A 155 2.80 17.99 2.10
N GLY A 156 1.81 18.70 1.53
CA GLY A 156 1.19 18.36 0.26
C GLY A 156 0.18 17.21 0.32
N GLU A 157 -0.05 16.59 1.47
CA GLU A 157 -1.00 15.48 1.62
C GLU A 157 -2.39 16.01 2.04
N THR A 158 -3.19 16.41 1.06
CA THR A 158 -4.60 16.75 1.28
C THR A 158 -5.48 15.70 0.64
N ILE A 159 -6.05 14.80 1.45
CA ILE A 159 -6.85 13.67 0.96
C ILE A 159 -8.30 13.88 1.40
N PRO A 160 -9.24 14.05 0.46
CA PRO A 160 -10.66 14.19 0.78
C PRO A 160 -11.24 12.94 1.43
N LEU A 161 -12.24 13.11 2.30
CA LEU A 161 -12.91 11.99 2.96
C LEU A 161 -13.56 11.03 1.96
N GLU A 162 -14.13 11.56 0.86
CA GLU A 162 -14.72 10.74 -0.21
C GLU A 162 -13.70 9.82 -0.87
N TYR A 163 -12.46 10.28 -1.03
CA TYR A 163 -11.38 9.45 -1.55
C TYR A 163 -11.03 8.31 -0.58
N LEU A 164 -10.98 8.61 0.72
CA LEU A 164 -10.74 7.59 1.76
C LEU A 164 -11.90 6.60 1.85
N ALA A 165 -13.15 7.06 1.70
CA ALA A 165 -14.32 6.20 1.64
C ALA A 165 -14.24 5.26 0.43
N SER A 166 -13.91 5.77 -0.74
CA SER A 166 -13.71 4.95 -1.95
C SER A 166 -12.59 3.92 -1.75
N CYS A 167 -11.44 4.33 -1.22
CA CYS A 167 -10.35 3.38 -0.90
C CYS A 167 -10.80 2.28 0.07
N HIS A 168 -11.61 2.63 1.08
CA HIS A 168 -12.18 1.67 2.02
C HIS A 168 -13.06 0.63 1.31
N ASP A 169 -14.00 1.10 0.48
CA ASP A 169 -14.92 0.23 -0.26
C ASP A 169 -14.18 -0.73 -1.20
N TYR A 170 -13.12 -0.25 -1.88
CA TYR A 170 -12.30 -1.12 -2.73
C TYR A 170 -11.52 -2.17 -1.93
N HIS A 171 -11.02 -1.84 -0.72
CA HIS A 171 -10.42 -2.82 0.18
C HIS A 171 -11.44 -3.88 0.60
N GLU A 172 -12.64 -3.47 1.03
CA GLU A 172 -13.71 -4.39 1.45
C GLU A 172 -14.13 -5.33 0.31
N LYS A 173 -14.26 -4.81 -0.92
CA LYS A 173 -14.57 -5.62 -2.11
C LYS A 173 -13.45 -6.61 -2.44
N TRP A 174 -12.21 -6.12 -2.52
CA TRP A 174 -11.06 -6.94 -2.90
C TRP A 174 -10.77 -8.02 -1.88
N LEU A 175 -10.74 -7.68 -0.59
CA LEU A 175 -10.34 -8.59 0.48
C LEU A 175 -11.47 -9.51 0.96
N ARG A 176 -12.71 -9.31 0.52
CA ARG A 176 -13.85 -10.13 0.93
C ARG A 176 -13.58 -11.62 0.77
N TYR A 177 -13.01 -12.02 -0.34
CA TYR A 177 -12.82 -13.41 -0.75
C TYR A 177 -11.37 -13.89 -0.63
N TRP A 178 -10.52 -13.14 0.06
CA TRP A 178 -9.16 -13.59 0.32
C TRP A 178 -9.16 -14.55 1.51
N ASP A 179 -8.70 -15.80 1.31
CA ASP A 179 -8.81 -16.86 2.33
C ASP A 179 -7.82 -16.66 3.47
N GLU A 180 -6.53 -16.51 3.16
CA GLU A 180 -5.44 -16.39 4.13
C GLU A 180 -5.27 -14.95 4.62
N LYS A 181 -6.27 -14.45 5.39
CA LYS A 181 -6.22 -13.10 5.97
C LYS A 181 -6.62 -13.07 7.44
N ILE A 182 -6.08 -12.08 8.14
CA ILE A 182 -6.62 -11.62 9.42
C ILE A 182 -7.07 -10.17 9.30
N ILE A 183 -8.16 -9.84 9.96
CA ILE A 183 -8.68 -8.47 10.03
C ILE A 183 -8.38 -7.93 11.42
N LEU A 184 -7.65 -6.81 11.47
CA LEU A 184 -7.37 -6.08 12.68
C LEU A 184 -8.27 -4.85 12.76
N ASP A 185 -8.88 -4.64 13.90
CA ASP A 185 -9.56 -3.39 14.19
C ASP A 185 -8.51 -2.27 14.30
N GLY A 186 -8.58 -1.31 13.40
CA GLY A 186 -7.66 -0.16 13.37
C GLY A 186 -7.84 0.82 14.52
N SER A 187 -8.86 0.66 15.37
CA SER A 187 -9.05 1.42 16.61
C SER A 187 -8.18 0.90 17.77
N LEU A 188 -7.67 -0.33 17.66
CA LEU A 188 -6.78 -0.92 18.63
C LEU A 188 -5.44 -0.17 18.73
N THR A 189 -4.82 -0.25 19.90
CA THR A 189 -3.44 0.23 20.05
C THR A 189 -2.48 -0.60 19.22
N THR A 190 -1.33 -0.03 18.86
CA THR A 190 -0.31 -0.74 18.09
C THR A 190 0.14 -2.04 18.77
N GLU A 191 0.25 -2.06 20.10
CA GLU A 191 0.63 -3.26 20.85
C GLU A 191 -0.45 -4.34 20.79
N GLN A 192 -1.72 -3.98 20.90
CA GLN A 192 -2.83 -4.93 20.73
C GLN A 192 -2.87 -5.51 19.31
N MET A 193 -2.70 -4.67 18.28
CA MET A 193 -2.59 -5.15 16.90
C MET A 193 -1.39 -6.09 16.73
N LEU A 194 -0.25 -5.76 17.34
CA LEU A 194 0.96 -6.55 17.28
C LEU A 194 0.75 -7.94 17.91
N ASP A 195 0.09 -8.02 19.07
CA ASP A 195 -0.20 -9.29 19.72
C ASP A 195 -1.08 -10.20 18.86
N ASN A 196 -2.05 -9.62 18.15
CA ASN A 196 -2.90 -10.36 17.22
C ASN A 196 -2.14 -10.84 15.96
N VAL A 197 -1.12 -10.10 15.49
CA VAL A 197 -0.33 -10.44 14.30
C VAL A 197 0.77 -11.46 14.60
N LYS A 198 1.37 -11.45 15.79
CA LYS A 198 2.51 -12.32 16.14
C LYS A 198 2.34 -13.80 15.75
N PRO A 199 1.19 -14.46 16.02
CA PRO A 199 0.99 -15.84 15.57
C PRO A 199 1.01 -16.01 14.06
N PHE A 200 0.53 -15.00 13.33
CA PHE A 200 0.40 -14.97 11.87
C PHE A 200 1.72 -14.74 11.14
N LEU A 201 2.75 -14.22 11.85
CA LEU A 201 4.11 -14.03 11.33
C LEU A 201 4.98 -15.27 11.34
N ARG A 202 4.48 -16.38 11.88
CA ARG A 202 5.23 -17.64 11.94
C ARG A 202 5.10 -18.38 10.60
N HIS A 203 6.13 -19.17 10.27
CA HIS A 203 6.10 -20.08 9.10
C HIS A 203 5.01 -21.12 9.23
#